data_13931a662b584b0dc69a0eba4b68e1a3
#
_entry.id   13931a662b584b0dc69a0eba4b68e1a3
#
_cell.length_a   1.000
_cell.length_b   1.000
_cell.length_c   1.000
_cell.angle_alpha   90.00
_cell.angle_beta   90.00
_cell.angle_gamma   90.00
#
_symmetry.space_group_name_H-M   'P 1'
#
loop_
_entity.id
_entity.type
_entity.pdbx_description
1 polymer ?
#
loop_
_entity_poly.entity_id
_entity_poly.type
_entity_poly.pdbx_seq_one_letter_code
_entity_poly.pdbx_strand_id
1 'polypeptide(L)'
;MSLLKRILSLTFSIKFKKPKQCKLIVFDTDHIDLIENYIIDNKINYSVFDYKKFIIYINIHFIIKFIANLFIYPLTLRNFFRDIYIIYLATQIKFHNPKIILTINDNNILYHKLSGILKDINFLAIQNGTRELYQKNQMHFKVNHDYYFSFGEDDVKKQRSYGWKLSKPHPIGSLKLGIFLEKFNQYNKKFDICFLSDHTDDGITDKWWKAKSKIVDNAIAKFYKINKPSLIIALRSNRDSERKYFENLFGSDVSFSKPLYTQQAQGFESYMAVQESEVTLSFASTLLLESLCIDTKSMCIDSTEDNVCFDFNTPIRYKYNNYEELEIKIFDLINQSQAEHKKNLGRFKVKAMNIDKKNLPHIYIRTIINKLLTQHNIKS
;
A
#
# COMPACT_ATOMS: atom_id res chain seq x y z
N MET A 1 -21.62 -4.86 -1.27
CA MET A 1 -21.78 -6.23 -1.83
C MET A 1 -22.22 -7.15 -0.71
N SER A 2 -23.35 -7.87 -0.88
CA SER A 2 -23.87 -8.75 0.19
C SER A 2 -22.90 -9.90 0.49
N LEU A 3 -22.88 -10.38 1.74
CA LEU A 3 -22.07 -11.51 2.20
C LEU A 3 -22.26 -12.74 1.28
N LEU A 4 -23.48 -12.95 0.80
CA LEU A 4 -23.83 -14.04 -0.11
C LEU A 4 -23.09 -13.94 -1.46
N LYS A 5 -22.98 -12.75 -2.04
CA LYS A 5 -22.21 -12.53 -3.28
C LYS A 5 -20.70 -12.74 -3.07
N ARG A 6 -20.18 -12.44 -1.87
CA ARG A 6 -18.78 -12.73 -1.53
C ARG A 6 -18.53 -14.23 -1.35
N ILE A 7 -19.45 -14.96 -0.72
CA ILE A 7 -19.34 -16.41 -0.56
C ILE A 7 -19.43 -17.11 -1.92
N LEU A 8 -20.34 -16.68 -2.80
CA LEU A 8 -20.47 -17.24 -4.14
C LEU A 8 -19.30 -16.93 -5.09
N SER A 9 -18.49 -15.90 -4.78
CA SER A 9 -17.27 -15.58 -5.54
C SER A 9 -16.02 -16.31 -5.03
N LEU A 10 -16.11 -17.08 -3.93
CA LEU A 10 -14.98 -17.86 -3.41
C LEU A 10 -14.79 -19.11 -4.27
N THR A 11 -13.55 -19.33 -4.68
CA THR A 11 -13.16 -20.62 -5.26
C THR A 11 -13.04 -21.66 -4.13
N PHE A 12 -13.83 -22.73 -4.24
CA PHE A 12 -13.81 -23.82 -3.27
C PHE A 12 -12.84 -24.92 -3.73
N SER A 13 -12.03 -25.42 -2.80
CA SER A 13 -11.24 -26.63 -3.01
C SER A 13 -11.31 -27.53 -1.78
N ILE A 14 -11.35 -28.85 -2.01
CA ILE A 14 -11.38 -29.86 -0.94
C ILE A 14 -10.02 -30.51 -0.86
N LYS A 15 -9.47 -30.63 0.34
CA LYS A 15 -8.21 -31.33 0.61
C LYS A 15 -8.38 -32.36 1.71
N PHE A 16 -7.97 -33.61 1.45
CA PHE A 16 -8.01 -34.71 2.41
C PHE A 16 -6.77 -34.76 3.31
N LYS A 17 -5.68 -34.12 2.89
CA LYS A 17 -4.45 -34.04 3.67
C LYS A 17 -4.47 -32.78 4.55
N LYS A 18 -3.91 -32.87 5.75
CA LYS A 18 -3.69 -31.70 6.62
C LYS A 18 -2.75 -30.66 5.97
N PRO A 19 -2.88 -29.38 6.37
CA PRO A 19 -2.00 -28.33 5.90
C PRO A 19 -0.51 -28.67 6.09
N LYS A 20 0.33 -28.31 5.12
CA LYS A 20 1.78 -28.50 5.21
C LYS A 20 2.36 -27.51 6.22
N GLN A 21 3.22 -27.99 7.12
CA GLN A 21 3.90 -27.11 8.07
C GLN A 21 4.86 -26.16 7.37
N CYS A 22 4.95 -24.91 7.87
CA CYS A 22 5.87 -23.89 7.39
C CYS A 22 6.29 -22.95 8.53
N LYS A 23 7.43 -22.27 8.37
CA LYS A 23 7.93 -21.30 9.36
C LYS A 23 7.29 -19.93 9.21
N LEU A 24 6.91 -19.57 8.00
CA LEU A 24 6.34 -18.27 7.65
C LEU A 24 5.10 -18.46 6.78
N ILE A 25 4.08 -17.69 7.06
CA ILE A 25 2.90 -17.51 6.19
C ILE A 25 2.93 -16.11 5.59
N VAL A 26 2.83 -16.02 4.28
CA VAL A 26 2.47 -14.78 3.59
C VAL A 26 0.95 -14.72 3.51
N PHE A 27 0.38 -13.71 4.16
CA PHE A 27 -1.07 -13.54 4.22
C PHE A 27 -1.54 -12.63 3.09
N ASP A 28 -2.22 -13.19 2.12
CA ASP A 28 -2.63 -12.61 0.85
C ASP A 28 -1.63 -12.86 -0.29
N THR A 29 -2.15 -12.78 -1.51
CA THR A 29 -1.40 -12.93 -2.77
C THR A 29 -0.98 -11.59 -3.38
N ASP A 30 -1.49 -10.48 -2.83
CA ASP A 30 -1.18 -9.15 -3.34
C ASP A 30 0.33 -8.89 -3.15
N HIS A 31 1.02 -8.53 -4.26
CA HIS A 31 2.46 -8.26 -4.27
C HIS A 31 3.35 -9.42 -3.77
N ILE A 32 2.91 -10.67 -3.96
CA ILE A 32 3.67 -11.85 -3.53
C ILE A 32 5.07 -11.91 -4.17
N ASP A 33 5.18 -11.50 -5.41
CA ASP A 33 6.43 -11.39 -6.17
C ASP A 33 7.47 -10.52 -5.46
N LEU A 34 7.06 -9.40 -4.84
CA LEU A 34 7.97 -8.55 -4.08
C LEU A 34 8.44 -9.23 -2.80
N ILE A 35 7.55 -9.97 -2.13
CA ILE A 35 7.90 -10.70 -0.91
C ILE A 35 8.87 -11.84 -1.24
N GLU A 36 8.57 -12.65 -2.25
CA GLU A 36 9.39 -13.80 -2.63
C GLU A 36 10.78 -13.38 -3.11
N ASN A 37 10.85 -12.35 -3.98
CA ASN A 37 12.11 -11.95 -4.57
C ASN A 37 13.00 -11.11 -3.65
N TYR A 38 12.42 -10.34 -2.68
CA TYR A 38 13.20 -9.35 -1.93
C TYR A 38 13.18 -9.52 -0.42
N ILE A 39 12.21 -10.24 0.14
CA ILE A 39 12.05 -10.37 1.60
C ILE A 39 12.35 -11.78 2.09
N ILE A 40 11.87 -12.81 1.40
CA ILE A 40 12.03 -14.19 1.84
C ILE A 40 13.38 -14.76 1.34
N ASP A 41 14.21 -15.25 2.25
CA ASP A 41 15.37 -16.04 1.89
C ASP A 41 14.92 -17.41 1.33
N ASN A 42 15.54 -17.89 0.25
CA ASN A 42 15.23 -19.18 -0.40
C ASN A 42 15.29 -20.38 0.54
N LYS A 43 15.95 -20.26 1.70
CA LYS A 43 16.04 -21.30 2.73
C LYS A 43 14.84 -21.33 3.67
N ILE A 44 13.96 -20.33 3.63
CA ILE A 44 12.80 -20.26 4.51
C ILE A 44 11.66 -21.07 3.90
N ASN A 45 11.21 -22.10 4.65
CA ASN A 45 9.98 -22.82 4.30
C ASN A 45 8.77 -21.93 4.62
N TYR A 46 8.10 -21.44 3.59
CA TYR A 46 6.93 -20.57 3.72
C TYR A 46 5.71 -21.14 2.97
N SER A 47 4.55 -20.57 3.24
CA SER A 47 3.29 -20.87 2.55
C SER A 47 2.53 -19.57 2.30
N VAL A 48 1.87 -19.48 1.15
CA VAL A 48 0.96 -18.36 0.83
C VAL A 48 -0.44 -18.72 1.28
N PHE A 49 -1.03 -17.86 2.08
CA PHE A 49 -2.37 -18.03 2.61
C PHE A 49 -3.34 -17.07 1.89
N ASP A 50 -3.96 -17.59 0.82
CA ASP A 50 -4.94 -16.83 0.05
C ASP A 50 -6.33 -16.98 0.68
N TYR A 51 -6.73 -16.02 1.50
CA TYR A 51 -8.04 -16.02 2.16
C TYR A 51 -9.22 -15.80 1.19
N LYS A 52 -8.96 -15.46 -0.06
CA LYS A 52 -9.96 -15.37 -1.14
C LYS A 52 -10.33 -16.76 -1.67
N LYS A 53 -9.51 -17.78 -1.37
CA LYS A 53 -9.75 -19.20 -1.70
C LYS A 53 -10.21 -19.94 -0.46
N PHE A 54 -11.42 -20.50 -0.49
CA PHE A 54 -11.91 -21.30 0.62
C PHE A 54 -11.47 -22.75 0.45
N ILE A 55 -10.50 -23.18 1.26
CA ILE A 55 -9.98 -24.57 1.24
C ILE A 55 -10.63 -25.34 2.37
N ILE A 56 -11.43 -26.38 2.04
CA ILE A 56 -12.05 -27.27 3.01
C ILE A 56 -11.11 -28.46 3.28
N TYR A 57 -10.69 -28.62 4.52
CA TYR A 57 -9.89 -29.77 4.94
C TYR A 57 -10.78 -30.86 5.51
N ILE A 58 -10.88 -32.01 4.80
CA ILE A 58 -11.58 -33.22 5.27
C ILE A 58 -10.51 -34.16 5.88
N ASN A 59 -10.04 -33.80 7.09
CA ASN A 59 -9.10 -34.59 7.86
C ASN A 59 -9.58 -34.65 9.32
N ILE A 60 -9.66 -35.85 9.90
CA ILE A 60 -10.25 -36.04 11.22
C ILE A 60 -9.55 -35.21 12.31
N HIS A 61 -8.23 -35.09 12.28
CA HIS A 61 -7.50 -34.26 13.25
C HIS A 61 -7.80 -32.77 13.10
N PHE A 62 -7.99 -32.31 11.85
CA PHE A 62 -8.39 -30.93 11.58
C PHE A 62 -9.79 -30.67 12.11
N ILE A 63 -10.74 -31.56 11.84
CA ILE A 63 -12.15 -31.43 12.26
C ILE A 63 -12.24 -31.39 13.79
N ILE A 64 -11.58 -32.33 14.49
CA ILE A 64 -11.56 -32.36 15.95
C ILE A 64 -10.99 -31.04 16.51
N LYS A 65 -9.86 -30.56 15.96
CA LYS A 65 -9.24 -29.32 16.41
C LYS A 65 -10.12 -28.10 16.14
N PHE A 66 -10.79 -28.09 14.98
CA PHE A 66 -11.73 -27.00 14.65
C PHE A 66 -12.91 -26.96 15.61
N ILE A 67 -13.53 -28.14 15.89
CA ILE A 67 -14.61 -28.22 16.86
C ILE A 67 -14.14 -27.76 18.25
N ALA A 68 -12.97 -28.21 18.72
CA ALA A 68 -12.40 -27.77 19.99
C ALA A 68 -12.21 -26.24 20.02
N ASN A 69 -11.72 -25.65 18.93
CA ASN A 69 -11.53 -24.19 18.82
C ASN A 69 -12.88 -23.41 18.87
N LEU A 70 -14.00 -23.98 18.40
CA LEU A 70 -15.32 -23.36 18.54
C LEU A 70 -15.76 -23.16 20.01
N PHE A 71 -15.29 -24.03 20.93
CA PHE A 71 -15.55 -23.87 22.36
C PHE A 71 -14.55 -22.96 23.07
N ILE A 72 -13.35 -22.75 22.50
CA ILE A 72 -12.31 -21.91 23.11
C ILE A 72 -12.49 -20.43 22.74
N TYR A 73 -12.87 -20.15 21.48
CA TYR A 73 -12.98 -18.79 20.99
C TYR A 73 -14.41 -18.24 21.10
N PRO A 74 -14.58 -16.97 21.48
CA PRO A 74 -15.90 -16.40 21.65
C PRO A 74 -16.64 -16.29 20.32
N LEU A 75 -17.88 -16.82 20.30
CA LEU A 75 -18.83 -16.65 19.23
C LEU A 75 -19.84 -15.58 19.61
N THR A 76 -20.08 -14.62 18.70
CA THR A 76 -21.10 -13.59 18.90
C THR A 76 -22.32 -13.87 18.05
N LEU A 77 -23.54 -13.86 18.64
CA LEU A 77 -24.77 -14.11 17.88
C LEU A 77 -24.91 -13.20 16.65
N ARG A 78 -24.53 -11.93 16.79
CA ARG A 78 -24.58 -10.93 15.72
C ARG A 78 -23.68 -11.26 14.53
N ASN A 79 -22.58 -11.99 14.75
CA ASN A 79 -21.55 -12.25 13.74
C ASN A 79 -21.21 -13.73 13.62
N PHE A 80 -22.12 -14.60 14.00
CA PHE A 80 -21.91 -16.05 14.15
C PHE A 80 -21.16 -16.70 12.97
N PHE A 81 -21.66 -16.56 11.75
CA PHE A 81 -21.01 -17.15 10.55
C PHE A 81 -19.62 -16.57 10.30
N ARG A 82 -19.42 -15.28 10.55
CA ARG A 82 -18.13 -14.63 10.40
C ARG A 82 -17.14 -15.14 11.44
N ASP A 83 -17.57 -15.30 12.66
CA ASP A 83 -16.72 -15.76 13.77
C ASP A 83 -16.32 -17.23 13.54
N ILE A 84 -17.24 -18.09 13.11
CA ILE A 84 -16.95 -19.47 12.67
C ILE A 84 -15.91 -19.49 11.55
N TYR A 85 -16.05 -18.62 10.55
CA TYR A 85 -15.09 -18.53 9.45
C TYR A 85 -13.69 -18.11 9.95
N ILE A 86 -13.60 -17.13 10.85
CA ILE A 86 -12.33 -16.71 11.45
C ILE A 86 -11.70 -17.84 12.26
N ILE A 87 -12.48 -18.57 13.06
CA ILE A 87 -12.01 -19.72 13.84
C ILE A 87 -11.51 -20.84 12.92
N TYR A 88 -12.20 -21.07 11.78
CA TYR A 88 -11.76 -22.01 10.76
C TYR A 88 -10.38 -21.63 10.21
N LEU A 89 -10.20 -20.37 9.80
CA LEU A 89 -8.91 -19.86 9.31
C LEU A 89 -7.83 -19.91 10.38
N ALA A 90 -8.14 -19.57 11.63
CA ALA A 90 -7.21 -19.66 12.74
C ALA A 90 -6.76 -21.12 12.96
N THR A 91 -7.70 -22.08 12.86
CA THR A 91 -7.38 -23.50 12.94
C THR A 91 -6.46 -23.93 11.80
N GLN A 92 -6.75 -23.51 10.58
CA GLN A 92 -5.93 -23.79 9.41
C GLN A 92 -4.50 -23.25 9.60
N ILE A 93 -4.35 -22.01 10.04
CA ILE A 93 -3.06 -21.39 10.33
C ILE A 93 -2.30 -22.17 11.41
N LYS A 94 -2.97 -22.56 12.51
CA LYS A 94 -2.33 -23.39 13.57
C LYS A 94 -1.81 -24.73 13.06
N PHE A 95 -2.45 -25.33 12.06
CA PHE A 95 -1.94 -26.57 11.44
C PHE A 95 -0.71 -26.34 10.58
N HIS A 96 -0.53 -25.16 9.99
CA HIS A 96 0.72 -24.78 9.34
C HIS A 96 1.86 -24.58 10.34
N ASN A 97 1.54 -24.32 11.61
CA ASN A 97 2.46 -24.07 12.72
C ASN A 97 3.52 -22.98 12.40
N PRO A 98 3.11 -21.81 11.86
CA PRO A 98 4.06 -20.76 11.52
C PRO A 98 4.57 -20.04 12.76
N LYS A 99 5.76 -19.47 12.67
CA LYS A 99 6.31 -18.54 13.67
C LYS A 99 5.95 -17.09 13.32
N ILE A 100 5.74 -16.83 12.04
CA ILE A 100 5.50 -15.49 11.49
C ILE A 100 4.35 -15.54 10.50
N ILE A 101 3.48 -14.53 10.57
CA ILE A 101 2.51 -14.20 9.52
C ILE A 101 2.83 -12.79 9.02
N LEU A 102 3.16 -12.68 7.73
CA LEU A 102 3.53 -11.45 7.07
C LEU A 102 2.43 -11.00 6.11
N THR A 103 2.09 -9.70 6.11
CA THR A 103 1.21 -9.10 5.10
C THR A 103 1.77 -7.79 4.56
N ILE A 104 1.51 -7.49 3.28
CA ILE A 104 1.65 -6.14 2.71
C ILE A 104 0.31 -5.37 2.80
N ASN A 105 -0.79 -6.05 3.05
CA ASN A 105 -2.11 -5.43 3.16
C ASN A 105 -2.42 -5.09 4.63
N ASP A 106 -1.78 -4.03 5.14
CA ASP A 106 -1.81 -3.62 6.55
C ASP A 106 -3.19 -3.18 7.07
N ASN A 107 -4.18 -2.97 6.19
CA ASN A 107 -5.56 -2.63 6.55
C ASN A 107 -6.55 -3.80 6.41
N ASN A 108 -6.07 -5.02 6.27
CA ASN A 108 -6.92 -6.20 6.12
C ASN A 108 -7.60 -6.58 7.45
N ILE A 109 -8.92 -6.44 7.51
CA ILE A 109 -9.74 -6.71 8.71
C ILE A 109 -9.55 -8.15 9.22
N LEU A 110 -9.46 -9.12 8.30
CA LEU A 110 -9.34 -10.54 8.65
C LEU A 110 -7.99 -10.83 9.30
N TYR A 111 -6.92 -10.24 8.75
CA TYR A 111 -5.59 -10.31 9.33
C TYR A 111 -5.57 -9.80 10.78
N HIS A 112 -6.19 -8.64 11.04
CA HIS A 112 -6.25 -8.08 12.41
C HIS A 112 -7.06 -8.94 13.38
N LYS A 113 -8.15 -9.54 12.91
CA LYS A 113 -8.94 -10.46 13.75
C LYS A 113 -8.16 -11.72 14.12
N LEU A 114 -7.42 -12.27 13.16
CA LEU A 114 -6.55 -13.42 13.39
C LEU A 114 -5.41 -13.07 14.36
N SER A 115 -4.79 -11.89 14.27
CA SER A 115 -3.78 -11.44 15.23
C SER A 115 -4.34 -11.30 16.64
N GLY A 116 -5.62 -10.99 16.78
CA GLY A 116 -6.34 -10.96 18.04
C GLY A 116 -6.49 -12.34 18.70
N ILE A 117 -6.53 -13.41 17.92
CA ILE A 117 -6.76 -14.79 18.34
C ILE A 117 -5.45 -15.57 18.50
N LEU A 118 -4.52 -15.42 17.55
CA LEU A 118 -3.29 -16.23 17.43
C LEU A 118 -2.11 -15.52 18.12
N LYS A 119 -2.12 -15.47 19.46
CA LYS A 119 -1.15 -14.72 20.27
C LYS A 119 0.26 -15.29 20.28
N ASP A 120 0.40 -16.58 19.95
CA ASP A 120 1.69 -17.29 19.94
C ASP A 120 2.47 -17.10 18.64
N ILE A 121 1.91 -16.35 17.68
CA ILE A 121 2.47 -16.12 16.35
C ILE A 121 2.77 -14.63 16.18
N ASN A 122 3.95 -14.29 15.65
CA ASN A 122 4.31 -12.91 15.36
C ASN A 122 3.60 -12.41 14.09
N PHE A 123 2.82 -11.35 14.22
CA PHE A 123 2.12 -10.70 13.11
C PHE A 123 2.89 -9.48 12.62
N LEU A 124 3.42 -9.56 11.41
CA LEU A 124 4.22 -8.52 10.75
C LEU A 124 3.40 -7.89 9.62
N ALA A 125 3.26 -6.57 9.64
CA ALA A 125 2.57 -5.84 8.58
C ALA A 125 3.48 -4.79 7.95
N ILE A 126 3.46 -4.73 6.62
CA ILE A 126 4.15 -3.73 5.82
C ILE A 126 3.10 -2.75 5.29
N GLN A 127 3.30 -1.48 5.53
CA GLN A 127 2.42 -0.42 5.03
C GLN A 127 2.50 -0.36 3.49
N ASN A 128 1.34 -0.38 2.83
CA ASN A 128 1.25 -0.35 1.37
C ASN A 128 0.68 0.95 0.79
N GLY A 129 0.25 1.87 1.64
CA GLY A 129 -0.31 3.15 1.22
C GLY A 129 -0.53 4.10 2.38
N THR A 130 -0.74 5.37 2.09
CA THR A 130 -1.13 6.38 3.08
C THR A 130 -2.50 6.04 3.67
N ARG A 131 -2.73 6.48 4.92
CA ARG A 131 -4.01 6.34 5.60
C ARG A 131 -4.57 7.72 5.86
N GLU A 132 -5.58 8.10 5.07
CA GLU A 132 -6.16 9.42 5.13
C GLU A 132 -7.21 9.56 6.24
N LEU A 133 -7.51 10.79 6.63
CA LEU A 133 -8.41 11.09 7.76
C LEU A 133 -9.81 10.47 7.56
N TYR A 134 -10.34 10.45 6.33
CA TYR A 134 -11.64 9.85 6.02
C TYR A 134 -11.66 8.33 6.30
N GLN A 135 -10.52 7.64 6.20
CA GLN A 135 -10.42 6.21 6.48
C GLN A 135 -10.57 5.90 7.98
N LYS A 136 -10.29 6.86 8.87
CA LYS A 136 -10.52 6.72 10.31
C LYS A 136 -11.96 6.27 10.61
N ASN A 137 -12.93 6.88 9.95
CA ASN A 137 -14.34 6.58 10.17
C ASN A 137 -14.78 5.23 9.57
N GLN A 138 -14.00 4.67 8.66
CA GLN A 138 -14.26 3.37 8.04
C GLN A 138 -13.60 2.22 8.80
N MET A 139 -12.63 2.49 9.67
CA MET A 139 -11.90 1.47 10.44
C MET A 139 -12.57 1.19 11.79
N HIS A 140 -13.72 0.52 11.77
CA HIS A 140 -14.47 0.12 12.98
C HIS A 140 -13.88 -1.11 13.69
N PHE A 141 -12.62 -1.48 13.43
CA PHE A 141 -12.00 -2.66 14.00
C PHE A 141 -10.69 -2.30 14.73
N LYS A 142 -10.39 -3.07 15.76
CA LYS A 142 -9.14 -2.91 16.51
C LYS A 142 -7.97 -3.43 15.68
N VAL A 143 -7.09 -2.52 15.26
CA VAL A 143 -5.83 -2.86 14.58
C VAL A 143 -4.79 -3.18 15.66
N ASN A 144 -4.12 -4.32 15.50
CA ASN A 144 -3.06 -4.75 16.39
C ASN A 144 -1.93 -5.37 15.55
N HIS A 145 -0.74 -4.81 15.64
CA HIS A 145 0.46 -5.32 14.99
C HIS A 145 1.57 -5.53 16.01
N ASP A 146 2.20 -6.69 15.99
CA ASP A 146 3.40 -6.93 16.79
C ASP A 146 4.58 -6.19 16.20
N TYR A 147 4.75 -6.26 14.87
CA TYR A 147 5.74 -5.52 14.09
C TYR A 147 5.04 -4.78 12.97
N TYR A 148 5.28 -3.48 12.88
CA TYR A 148 4.68 -2.64 11.84
C TYR A 148 5.74 -1.84 11.12
N PHE A 149 5.93 -2.10 9.83
CA PHE A 149 6.88 -1.41 8.97
C PHE A 149 6.16 -0.27 8.25
N SER A 150 6.35 0.96 8.75
CA SER A 150 5.68 2.16 8.25
C SER A 150 6.57 3.00 7.35
N PHE A 151 5.96 3.92 6.62
CA PHE A 151 6.67 4.87 5.77
C PHE A 151 7.53 5.82 6.60
N GLY A 152 6.98 6.40 7.65
CA GLY A 152 7.67 7.35 8.50
C GLY A 152 7.08 7.43 9.90
N GLU A 153 7.69 8.26 10.73
CA GLU A 153 7.22 8.50 12.10
C GLU A 153 5.84 9.16 12.14
N ASP A 154 5.53 10.02 11.16
CA ASP A 154 4.26 10.73 11.12
C ASP A 154 3.11 9.76 10.86
N ASP A 155 3.31 8.72 10.03
CA ASP A 155 2.33 7.65 9.86
C ASP A 155 2.10 6.86 11.15
N VAL A 156 3.15 6.54 11.91
CA VAL A 156 3.03 5.87 13.22
C VAL A 156 2.20 6.71 14.19
N LYS A 157 2.47 8.01 14.28
CA LYS A 157 1.72 8.94 15.13
C LYS A 157 0.26 9.01 14.73
N LYS A 158 0.01 9.18 13.43
CA LYS A 158 -1.34 9.26 12.85
C LYS A 158 -2.14 7.99 13.14
N GLN A 159 -1.58 6.82 12.89
CA GLN A 159 -2.26 5.55 13.12
C GLN A 159 -2.54 5.30 14.60
N ARG A 160 -1.63 5.67 15.50
CA ARG A 160 -1.88 5.64 16.95
C ARG A 160 -3.02 6.58 17.34
N SER A 161 -3.13 7.76 16.74
CA SER A 161 -4.26 8.67 16.97
C SER A 161 -5.60 8.10 16.49
N TYR A 162 -5.57 7.16 15.53
CA TYR A 162 -6.73 6.39 15.08
C TYR A 162 -7.05 5.18 15.98
N GLY A 163 -6.28 4.98 17.06
CA GLY A 163 -6.48 3.88 18.01
C GLY A 163 -5.78 2.58 17.61
N TRP A 164 -4.87 2.58 16.67
CA TRP A 164 -4.08 1.41 16.33
C TRP A 164 -3.09 1.06 17.43
N LYS A 165 -3.01 -0.22 17.76
CA LYS A 165 -2.01 -0.75 18.70
C LYS A 165 -0.80 -1.25 17.94
N LEU A 166 0.26 -0.47 17.91
CA LEU A 166 1.51 -0.76 17.25
C LEU A 166 2.56 -1.06 18.32
N SER A 167 2.86 -2.34 18.57
CA SER A 167 3.79 -2.75 19.63
C SER A 167 5.24 -2.38 19.28
N LYS A 168 5.68 -2.71 18.08
CA LYS A 168 7.03 -2.42 17.58
C LYS A 168 6.92 -1.76 16.19
N PRO A 169 6.67 -0.46 16.12
CA PRO A 169 6.68 0.26 14.85
C PRO A 169 8.12 0.48 14.37
N HIS A 170 8.33 0.27 13.08
CA HIS A 170 9.60 0.47 12.39
C HIS A 170 9.36 1.46 11.23
N PRO A 171 9.62 2.76 11.42
CA PRO A 171 9.52 3.75 10.35
C PRO A 171 10.74 3.64 9.43
N ILE A 172 10.62 2.88 8.35
CA ILE A 172 11.74 2.51 7.46
C ILE A 172 11.53 2.91 6.00
N GLY A 173 10.39 3.52 5.68
CA GLY A 173 10.02 3.89 4.32
C GLY A 173 9.24 2.81 3.57
N SER A 174 8.93 3.11 2.32
CA SER A 174 8.18 2.21 1.44
C SER A 174 9.03 1.05 0.94
N LEU A 175 8.49 -0.17 1.03
CA LEU A 175 9.11 -1.37 0.48
C LEU A 175 9.38 -1.23 -1.02
N LYS A 176 8.38 -0.80 -1.80
CA LYS A 176 8.50 -0.63 -3.26
C LYS A 176 9.56 0.40 -3.62
N LEU A 177 9.54 1.54 -2.94
CA LEU A 177 10.55 2.58 -3.15
C LEU A 177 11.95 2.08 -2.84
N GLY A 178 12.14 1.33 -1.75
CA GLY A 178 13.45 0.76 -1.41
C GLY A 178 14.00 -0.16 -2.49
N ILE A 179 13.16 -1.03 -3.06
CA ILE A 179 13.52 -1.92 -4.17
C ILE A 179 13.83 -1.11 -5.44
N PHE A 180 13.02 -0.09 -5.73
CA PHE A 180 13.23 0.79 -6.87
C PHE A 180 14.58 1.50 -6.80
N LEU A 181 14.91 2.09 -5.65
CA LEU A 181 16.17 2.80 -5.44
C LEU A 181 17.41 1.90 -5.52
N GLU A 182 17.28 0.61 -5.23
CA GLU A 182 18.37 -0.36 -5.43
C GLU A 182 18.59 -0.67 -6.92
N LYS A 183 17.50 -0.78 -7.69
CA LYS A 183 17.57 -1.24 -9.09
C LYS A 183 17.85 -0.13 -10.10
N PHE A 184 17.36 1.08 -9.85
CA PHE A 184 17.32 2.15 -10.84
C PHE A 184 18.07 3.39 -10.34
N ASN A 185 19.39 3.42 -10.58
CA ASN A 185 20.30 4.44 -10.03
C ASN A 185 20.58 5.62 -10.96
N GLN A 186 20.30 5.50 -12.26
CA GLN A 186 20.63 6.52 -13.24
C GLN A 186 19.39 6.93 -14.05
N TYR A 187 19.21 8.23 -14.21
CA TYR A 187 18.12 8.80 -15.00
C TYR A 187 18.48 10.18 -15.55
N ASN A 188 17.88 10.54 -16.66
CA ASN A 188 17.88 11.89 -17.20
C ASN A 188 16.44 12.41 -17.18
N LYS A 189 16.25 13.68 -16.84
CA LYS A 189 14.95 14.33 -16.91
C LYS A 189 14.51 14.43 -18.36
N LYS A 190 13.29 13.98 -18.65
CA LYS A 190 12.67 13.96 -19.99
C LYS A 190 11.38 14.74 -20.04
N PHE A 191 10.73 14.89 -18.89
CA PHE A 191 9.43 15.53 -18.76
C PHE A 191 9.48 16.66 -17.76
N ASP A 192 8.73 17.73 -18.02
CA ASP A 192 8.53 18.80 -17.06
C ASP A 192 7.65 18.31 -15.92
N ILE A 193 6.62 17.53 -16.24
CA ILE A 193 5.59 17.10 -15.28
C ILE A 193 5.31 15.60 -15.39
N CYS A 194 5.31 14.90 -14.25
CA CYS A 194 4.64 13.63 -14.05
C CYS A 194 3.32 13.87 -13.31
N PHE A 195 2.19 13.54 -13.93
CA PHE A 195 0.89 13.56 -13.27
C PHE A 195 0.51 12.15 -12.82
N LEU A 196 0.36 11.95 -11.50
CA LEU A 196 -0.02 10.65 -10.94
C LEU A 196 -1.54 10.51 -10.95
N SER A 197 -2.02 9.49 -11.62
CA SER A 197 -3.45 9.19 -11.70
C SER A 197 -3.99 8.69 -10.36
N ASP A 198 -5.06 9.30 -9.89
CA ASP A 198 -5.94 8.80 -8.83
C ASP A 198 -7.25 8.21 -9.38
N HIS A 199 -7.34 8.05 -10.70
CA HIS A 199 -8.53 7.52 -11.36
C HIS A 199 -8.87 6.12 -10.90
N THR A 200 -10.16 5.89 -10.64
CA THR A 200 -10.71 4.58 -10.29
C THR A 200 -12.00 4.34 -11.08
N ASP A 201 -12.20 3.09 -11.50
CA ASP A 201 -13.43 2.69 -12.18
C ASP A 201 -14.65 2.81 -11.26
N ASP A 202 -15.83 2.90 -11.87
CA ASP A 202 -17.10 2.99 -11.16
C ASP A 202 -17.31 1.81 -10.20
N GLY A 203 -17.77 2.11 -8.99
CA GLY A 203 -18.16 1.14 -7.97
C GLY A 203 -17.05 0.70 -7.00
N ILE A 204 -15.79 1.10 -7.18
CA ILE A 204 -14.68 0.74 -6.30
C ILE A 204 -14.38 1.84 -5.27
N THR A 205 -14.58 3.09 -5.65
CA THR A 205 -14.23 4.27 -4.82
C THR A 205 -15.47 5.06 -4.44
N ASP A 206 -15.38 5.77 -3.32
CA ASP A 206 -16.40 6.72 -2.88
C ASP A 206 -16.65 7.76 -3.99
N LYS A 207 -17.93 8.00 -4.31
CA LYS A 207 -18.34 8.98 -5.32
C LYS A 207 -17.80 10.38 -5.04
N TRP A 208 -17.73 10.74 -3.75
CA TRP A 208 -17.17 12.01 -3.32
C TRP A 208 -15.69 12.14 -3.70
N TRP A 209 -14.87 11.10 -3.40
CA TRP A 209 -13.45 11.07 -3.74
C TRP A 209 -13.22 11.19 -5.25
N LYS A 210 -14.00 10.45 -6.03
CA LYS A 210 -13.96 10.52 -7.50
C LYS A 210 -14.31 11.90 -8.02
N ALA A 211 -15.32 12.58 -7.45
CA ALA A 211 -15.68 13.92 -7.85
C ALA A 211 -14.56 14.94 -7.56
N LYS A 212 -13.89 14.82 -6.40
CA LYS A 212 -12.77 15.69 -6.01
C LYS A 212 -11.52 15.45 -6.86
N SER A 213 -11.13 14.21 -7.13
CA SER A 213 -9.99 13.90 -8.02
C SER A 213 -10.24 14.43 -9.44
N LYS A 214 -11.47 14.33 -9.96
CA LYS A 214 -11.83 14.84 -11.29
C LYS A 214 -11.65 16.36 -11.44
N ILE A 215 -11.81 17.14 -10.36
CA ILE A 215 -11.51 18.58 -10.39
C ILE A 215 -10.04 18.80 -10.71
N VAL A 216 -9.15 18.04 -10.07
CA VAL A 216 -7.70 18.14 -10.28
C VAL A 216 -7.34 17.65 -11.69
N ASP A 217 -7.90 16.53 -12.14
CA ASP A 217 -7.67 16.01 -13.50
C ASP A 217 -8.01 17.06 -14.56
N ASN A 218 -9.16 17.73 -14.43
CA ASN A 218 -9.59 18.78 -15.36
C ASN A 218 -8.66 20.01 -15.30
N ALA A 219 -8.23 20.42 -14.12
CA ALA A 219 -7.34 21.56 -13.95
C ALA A 219 -5.97 21.32 -14.60
N ILE A 220 -5.39 20.14 -14.40
CA ILE A 220 -4.11 19.75 -15.02
C ILE A 220 -4.25 19.58 -16.54
N ALA A 221 -5.37 19.04 -17.02
CA ALA A 221 -5.62 18.95 -18.46
C ALA A 221 -5.76 20.34 -19.11
N LYS A 222 -6.40 21.30 -18.42
CA LYS A 222 -6.45 22.71 -18.86
C LYS A 222 -5.04 23.30 -18.93
N PHE A 223 -4.23 23.10 -17.88
CA PHE A 223 -2.83 23.54 -17.84
C PHE A 223 -2.02 22.98 -19.02
N TYR A 224 -2.13 21.67 -19.26
CA TYR A 224 -1.46 21.00 -20.37
C TYR A 224 -1.84 21.58 -21.73
N LYS A 225 -3.14 21.80 -21.97
CA LYS A 225 -3.64 22.32 -23.25
C LYS A 225 -3.21 23.75 -23.55
N ILE A 226 -3.12 24.58 -22.49
CA ILE A 226 -2.72 26.00 -22.63
C ILE A 226 -1.20 26.12 -22.77
N ASN A 227 -0.45 25.51 -21.87
CA ASN A 227 0.99 25.77 -21.68
C ASN A 227 1.89 24.77 -22.42
N LYS A 228 1.35 23.62 -22.88
CA LYS A 228 2.07 22.57 -23.65
C LYS A 228 3.37 22.07 -22.99
N PRO A 229 3.43 21.83 -21.66
CA PRO A 229 4.61 21.25 -21.06
C PRO A 229 4.84 19.82 -21.58
N SER A 230 6.07 19.34 -21.51
CA SER A 230 6.30 17.90 -21.68
C SER A 230 5.75 17.17 -20.47
N LEU A 231 4.68 16.37 -20.66
CA LEU A 231 3.92 15.76 -19.59
C LEU A 231 3.78 14.25 -19.80
N ILE A 232 3.98 13.49 -18.71
CA ILE A 232 3.69 12.06 -18.66
C ILE A 232 2.65 11.77 -17.58
N ILE A 233 1.66 10.92 -17.90
CA ILE A 233 0.68 10.44 -16.95
C ILE A 233 1.12 9.07 -16.41
N ALA A 234 1.36 9.00 -15.11
CA ALA A 234 1.65 7.75 -14.42
C ALA A 234 0.34 7.04 -14.07
N LEU A 235 -0.05 6.05 -14.86
CA LEU A 235 -1.28 5.29 -14.68
C LEU A 235 -1.24 4.45 -13.40
N ARG A 236 -2.37 4.41 -12.69
CA ARG A 236 -2.56 3.60 -11.48
C ARG A 236 -2.76 2.12 -11.82
N SER A 237 -3.45 1.83 -12.92
CA SER A 237 -3.78 0.47 -13.36
C SER A 237 -3.35 0.24 -14.81
N ASN A 238 -3.44 -1.01 -15.27
CA ASN A 238 -3.25 -1.37 -16.69
C ASN A 238 -4.57 -1.42 -17.46
N ARG A 239 -5.63 -0.76 -16.99
CA ARG A 239 -6.94 -0.85 -17.61
C ARG A 239 -7.06 0.16 -18.74
N ASP A 240 -7.58 -0.32 -19.87
CA ASP A 240 -7.86 0.53 -21.02
C ASP A 240 -8.84 1.67 -20.72
N SER A 241 -9.74 1.47 -19.73
CA SER A 241 -10.69 2.49 -19.28
C SER A 241 -10.01 3.73 -18.71
N GLU A 242 -8.97 3.54 -17.87
CA GLU A 242 -8.18 4.64 -17.30
C GLU A 242 -7.44 5.40 -18.38
N ARG A 243 -6.78 4.68 -19.28
CA ARG A 243 -6.06 5.29 -20.40
C ARG A 243 -6.99 6.11 -21.28
N LYS A 244 -8.12 5.54 -21.73
CA LYS A 244 -9.12 6.25 -22.53
C LYS A 244 -9.68 7.49 -21.85
N TYR A 245 -9.87 7.43 -20.52
CA TYR A 245 -10.31 8.60 -19.76
C TYR A 245 -9.32 9.76 -19.91
N PHE A 246 -8.03 9.50 -19.74
CA PHE A 246 -7.01 10.55 -19.88
C PHE A 246 -6.76 10.95 -21.33
N GLU A 247 -6.82 10.05 -22.29
CA GLU A 247 -6.76 10.40 -23.73
C GLU A 247 -7.89 11.35 -24.12
N ASN A 248 -9.11 11.12 -23.63
CA ASN A 248 -10.23 12.03 -23.87
C ASN A 248 -10.04 13.39 -23.19
N LEU A 249 -9.39 13.44 -22.04
CA LEU A 249 -9.22 14.65 -21.26
C LEU A 249 -8.03 15.50 -21.74
N PHE A 250 -6.90 14.89 -22.05
CA PHE A 250 -5.63 15.55 -22.41
C PHE A 250 -5.42 15.63 -23.92
N GLY A 251 -5.90 14.66 -24.67
CA GLY A 251 -5.61 14.44 -26.09
C GLY A 251 -4.74 13.18 -26.30
N SER A 252 -4.65 12.74 -27.56
CA SER A 252 -3.92 11.51 -27.94
C SER A 252 -2.39 11.64 -27.81
N ASP A 253 -1.88 12.87 -27.77
CA ASP A 253 -0.43 13.15 -27.82
C ASP A 253 0.24 13.08 -26.44
N VAL A 254 -0.54 12.89 -25.35
CA VAL A 254 0.00 12.78 -24.01
C VAL A 254 0.72 11.46 -23.79
N SER A 255 1.86 11.51 -23.12
CA SER A 255 2.64 10.32 -22.80
C SER A 255 2.08 9.59 -21.59
N PHE A 256 2.19 8.25 -21.57
CA PHE A 256 1.77 7.40 -20.44
C PHE A 256 2.93 6.54 -19.94
N SER A 257 3.03 6.33 -18.63
CA SER A 257 4.05 5.46 -18.04
C SER A 257 3.95 4.03 -18.57
N LYS A 258 2.75 3.56 -18.91
CA LYS A 258 2.47 2.29 -19.58
C LYS A 258 1.86 2.59 -20.96
N PRO A 259 2.35 2.02 -22.05
CA PRO A 259 3.40 0.97 -22.13
C PRO A 259 4.85 1.47 -22.13
N LEU A 260 5.12 2.79 -22.00
CA LEU A 260 6.45 3.38 -22.24
C LEU A 260 7.58 2.67 -21.46
N TYR A 261 7.35 2.33 -20.18
CA TYR A 261 8.37 1.72 -19.31
C TYR A 261 8.16 0.22 -19.04
N THR A 262 7.14 -0.43 -19.63
CA THR A 262 6.78 -1.80 -19.25
C THR A 262 7.92 -2.81 -19.43
N GLN A 263 8.76 -2.65 -20.45
CA GLN A 263 9.90 -3.53 -20.71
C GLN A 263 11.09 -3.24 -19.79
N GLN A 264 11.29 -1.97 -19.41
CA GLN A 264 12.46 -1.51 -18.65
C GLN A 264 12.25 -1.65 -17.14
N ALA A 265 11.04 -1.47 -16.66
CA ALA A 265 10.73 -1.28 -15.26
C ALA A 265 9.49 -2.07 -14.80
N GLN A 266 9.39 -3.33 -15.16
CA GLN A 266 8.24 -4.18 -14.85
C GLN A 266 7.75 -4.02 -13.40
N GLY A 267 6.54 -3.47 -13.22
CA GLY A 267 5.93 -3.15 -11.93
C GLY A 267 6.40 -1.83 -11.28
N PHE A 268 7.34 -1.11 -11.90
CA PHE A 268 7.88 0.17 -11.42
C PHE A 268 7.71 1.31 -12.45
N GLU A 269 6.83 1.14 -13.42
CA GLU A 269 6.65 2.08 -14.54
C GLU A 269 6.28 3.50 -14.06
N SER A 270 5.47 3.60 -13.02
CA SER A 270 5.11 4.90 -12.44
C SER A 270 6.28 5.55 -11.70
N TYR A 271 7.17 4.77 -11.09
CA TYR A 271 8.40 5.30 -10.46
C TYR A 271 9.38 5.82 -11.49
N MET A 272 9.50 5.14 -12.65
CA MET A 272 10.31 5.65 -13.78
C MET A 272 9.78 6.98 -14.28
N ALA A 273 8.45 7.09 -14.47
CA ALA A 273 7.83 8.34 -14.89
C ALA A 273 8.12 9.50 -13.90
N VAL A 274 8.04 9.23 -12.59
CA VAL A 274 8.41 10.18 -11.55
C VAL A 274 9.89 10.56 -11.65
N GLN A 275 10.78 9.58 -11.74
CA GLN A 275 12.23 9.79 -11.76
C GLN A 275 12.68 10.63 -12.96
N GLU A 276 12.05 10.45 -14.13
CA GLU A 276 12.37 11.16 -15.36
C GLU A 276 11.63 12.49 -15.51
N SER A 277 10.91 12.96 -14.49
CA SER A 277 10.18 14.24 -14.49
C SER A 277 10.74 15.25 -13.49
N GLU A 278 10.70 16.54 -13.84
CA GLU A 278 11.13 17.62 -12.94
C GLU A 278 10.19 17.80 -11.75
N VAL A 279 8.89 17.70 -12.00
CA VAL A 279 7.82 17.89 -11.03
C VAL A 279 6.86 16.71 -11.04
N THR A 280 6.39 16.31 -9.86
CA THR A 280 5.33 15.33 -9.69
C THR A 280 4.10 15.96 -9.08
N LEU A 281 2.96 15.82 -9.74
CA LEU A 281 1.66 16.36 -9.32
C LEU A 281 0.67 15.23 -9.08
N SER A 282 -0.17 15.36 -8.06
CA SER A 282 -1.25 14.39 -7.78
C SER A 282 -2.33 15.00 -6.90
N PHE A 283 -3.51 14.40 -6.91
CA PHE A 283 -4.54 14.68 -5.90
C PHE A 283 -4.15 14.08 -4.55
N ALA A 284 -3.87 12.75 -4.46
CA ALA A 284 -3.63 12.08 -3.18
C ALA A 284 -2.83 10.76 -3.29
N SER A 285 -2.02 10.59 -4.29
CA SER A 285 -1.26 9.34 -4.49
C SER A 285 -0.17 9.15 -3.43
N THR A 286 -0.05 7.95 -2.88
CA THR A 286 1.09 7.56 -2.02
C THR A 286 2.43 7.78 -2.71
N LEU A 287 2.51 7.55 -4.03
CA LEU A 287 3.71 7.76 -4.82
C LEU A 287 4.19 9.23 -4.78
N LEU A 288 3.30 10.18 -4.46
CA LEU A 288 3.69 11.57 -4.27
C LEU A 288 4.61 11.77 -3.04
N LEU A 289 4.39 11.04 -1.94
CA LEU A 289 5.32 11.04 -0.80
C LEU A 289 6.62 10.29 -1.12
N GLU A 290 6.52 9.21 -1.87
CA GLU A 290 7.67 8.41 -2.31
C GLU A 290 8.58 9.21 -3.27
N SER A 291 7.98 10.07 -4.11
CA SER A 291 8.70 10.94 -5.07
C SER A 291 9.65 11.91 -4.39
N LEU A 292 9.38 12.30 -3.13
CA LEU A 292 10.31 13.11 -2.32
C LEU A 292 11.67 12.44 -2.13
N CYS A 293 11.74 11.12 -2.24
CA CYS A 293 12.98 10.35 -2.12
C CYS A 293 13.65 10.03 -3.46
N ILE A 294 13.01 10.41 -4.58
CA ILE A 294 13.50 10.21 -5.96
C ILE A 294 14.07 11.51 -6.57
N ASP A 295 14.33 12.52 -5.75
CA ASP A 295 14.84 13.84 -6.17
C ASP A 295 13.93 14.53 -7.23
N THR A 296 12.61 14.43 -7.03
CA THR A 296 11.58 15.10 -7.83
C THR A 296 10.82 16.10 -6.96
N LYS A 297 10.57 17.28 -7.45
CA LYS A 297 9.75 18.29 -6.77
C LYS A 297 8.30 17.84 -6.81
N SER A 298 7.57 17.94 -5.69
CA SER A 298 6.27 17.29 -5.56
C SER A 298 5.22 18.24 -5.00
N MET A 299 4.00 18.17 -5.56
CA MET A 299 2.86 18.96 -5.06
C MET A 299 1.58 18.12 -5.06
N CYS A 300 0.94 18.06 -3.90
CA CYS A 300 -0.43 17.59 -3.73
C CYS A 300 -1.41 18.72 -4.03
N ILE A 301 -2.32 18.50 -4.97
CA ILE A 301 -3.37 19.46 -5.33
C ILE A 301 -4.66 19.05 -4.62
N ASP A 302 -4.91 19.63 -3.46
CA ASP A 302 -6.06 19.29 -2.62
C ASP A 302 -7.30 20.09 -3.00
N SER A 303 -8.23 19.45 -3.69
CA SER A 303 -9.54 20.00 -4.06
C SER A 303 -10.64 19.73 -3.01
N THR A 304 -10.29 19.16 -1.84
CA THR A 304 -11.25 18.86 -0.78
C THR A 304 -11.48 20.07 0.13
N GLU A 305 -12.68 20.21 0.69
CA GLU A 305 -12.99 21.29 1.63
C GLU A 305 -12.34 21.09 2.98
N ASP A 306 -12.22 19.84 3.41
CA ASP A 306 -11.77 19.45 4.75
C ASP A 306 -10.26 19.14 4.85
N ASN A 307 -9.46 19.51 3.85
CA ASN A 307 -8.03 19.21 3.79
C ASN A 307 -7.71 17.73 4.06
N VAL A 308 -8.40 16.83 3.38
CA VAL A 308 -8.35 15.39 3.63
C VAL A 308 -7.09 14.73 3.08
N CYS A 309 -6.48 15.36 2.04
CA CYS A 309 -5.28 14.83 1.38
C CYS A 309 -4.04 15.18 2.20
N PHE A 310 -3.35 14.17 2.71
CA PHE A 310 -2.22 14.31 3.62
C PHE A 310 -2.53 15.14 4.89
N ASP A 311 -1.55 15.40 5.73
CA ASP A 311 -1.78 16.19 6.95
C ASP A 311 -1.82 17.70 6.68
N PHE A 312 -2.50 18.46 7.54
CA PHE A 312 -2.78 19.88 7.41
C PHE A 312 -1.54 20.74 7.16
N ASN A 313 -0.38 20.39 7.72
CA ASN A 313 0.86 21.19 7.63
C ASN A 313 1.88 20.55 6.67
N THR A 314 1.45 19.78 5.70
CA THR A 314 2.33 19.15 4.71
C THR A 314 2.85 20.19 3.73
N PRO A 315 4.18 20.41 3.62
CA PRO A 315 4.76 21.46 2.78
C PRO A 315 4.49 21.27 1.29
N ILE A 316 4.12 20.05 0.87
CA ILE A 316 3.81 19.75 -0.52
C ILE A 316 2.33 19.93 -0.87
N ARG A 317 1.47 20.25 0.11
CA ARG A 317 0.04 20.41 -0.15
C ARG A 317 -0.27 21.82 -0.60
N TYR A 318 -0.93 21.93 -1.74
CA TYR A 318 -1.53 23.14 -2.27
C TYR A 318 -3.06 23.00 -2.24
N LYS A 319 -3.75 23.92 -1.57
CA LYS A 319 -5.21 23.99 -1.56
C LYS A 319 -5.67 24.58 -2.88
N TYR A 320 -6.42 23.78 -3.65
CA TYR A 320 -6.96 24.24 -4.93
C TYR A 320 -8.14 25.21 -4.72
N ASN A 321 -8.00 26.44 -5.17
CA ASN A 321 -9.05 27.45 -5.16
C ASN A 321 -9.58 27.70 -6.57
N ASN A 322 -8.69 28.00 -7.52
CA ASN A 322 -9.00 28.30 -8.91
C ASN A 322 -7.82 27.90 -9.80
N TYR A 323 -8.05 27.99 -11.12
CA TYR A 323 -7.05 27.59 -12.11
C TYR A 323 -5.86 28.56 -12.16
N GLU A 324 -6.10 29.85 -12.07
CA GLU A 324 -5.09 30.90 -12.23
C GLU A 324 -4.03 30.81 -11.11
N GLU A 325 -4.45 30.60 -9.88
CA GLU A 325 -3.53 30.35 -8.77
C GLU A 325 -2.76 29.01 -8.92
N LEU A 326 -3.43 27.97 -9.39
CA LEU A 326 -2.78 26.67 -9.63
C LEU A 326 -1.71 26.80 -10.71
N GLU A 327 -1.98 27.49 -11.80
CA GLU A 327 -1.03 27.70 -12.89
C GLU A 327 0.24 28.38 -12.39
N ILE A 328 0.11 29.46 -11.60
CA ILE A 328 1.25 30.15 -10.98
C ILE A 328 2.04 29.16 -10.10
N LYS A 329 1.36 28.37 -9.27
CA LYS A 329 2.01 27.42 -8.37
C LYS A 329 2.76 26.30 -9.10
N ILE A 330 2.23 25.83 -10.22
CA ILE A 330 2.94 24.84 -11.06
C ILE A 330 4.21 25.46 -11.65
N PHE A 331 4.15 26.68 -12.18
CA PHE A 331 5.32 27.38 -12.70
C PHE A 331 6.35 27.70 -11.62
N ASP A 332 5.92 28.17 -10.45
CA ASP A 332 6.79 28.38 -9.30
C ASP A 332 7.56 27.09 -8.96
N LEU A 333 6.86 25.95 -8.93
CA LEU A 333 7.46 24.66 -8.61
C LEU A 333 8.42 24.17 -9.71
N ILE A 334 8.08 24.35 -10.99
CA ILE A 334 8.96 24.02 -12.12
C ILE A 334 10.25 24.83 -12.04
N ASN A 335 10.16 26.14 -11.79
CA ASN A 335 11.29 27.06 -11.78
C ASN A 335 12.11 27.00 -10.47
N GLN A 336 11.54 26.48 -9.40
CA GLN A 336 12.23 26.30 -8.12
C GLN A 336 13.45 25.38 -8.27
N SER A 337 14.56 25.74 -7.68
CA SER A 337 15.73 24.84 -7.63
C SER A 337 15.50 23.66 -6.72
N GLN A 338 16.15 22.51 -6.99
CA GLN A 338 16.09 21.32 -6.12
C GLN A 338 16.60 21.63 -4.70
N ALA A 339 17.60 22.49 -4.57
CA ALA A 339 18.15 22.89 -3.27
C ALA A 339 17.12 23.66 -2.45
N GLU A 340 16.42 24.59 -3.07
CA GLU A 340 15.35 25.37 -2.45
C GLU A 340 14.16 24.48 -2.06
N HIS A 341 13.73 23.59 -2.96
CA HIS A 341 12.68 22.62 -2.65
C HIS A 341 13.04 21.75 -1.44
N LYS A 342 14.26 21.19 -1.40
CA LYS A 342 14.74 20.40 -0.25
C LYS A 342 14.78 21.23 1.04
N LYS A 343 15.16 22.51 0.97
CA LYS A 343 15.12 23.43 2.12
C LYS A 343 13.70 23.64 2.63
N ASN A 344 12.74 23.85 1.74
CA ASN A 344 11.32 24.05 2.08
C ASN A 344 10.69 22.80 2.68
N LEU A 345 11.07 21.61 2.23
CA LEU A 345 10.65 20.34 2.84
C LEU A 345 11.20 20.15 4.27
N GLY A 346 12.37 20.68 4.58
CA GLY A 346 13.00 20.54 5.89
C GLY A 346 13.05 19.09 6.36
N ARG A 347 12.52 18.82 7.58
CA ARG A 347 12.43 17.47 8.15
C ARG A 347 11.22 16.67 7.70
N PHE A 348 10.30 17.27 6.93
CA PHE A 348 9.07 16.59 6.51
C PHE A 348 9.34 15.30 5.74
N LYS A 349 10.29 15.36 4.78
CA LYS A 349 10.67 14.19 3.98
C LYS A 349 10.97 12.96 4.85
N VAL A 350 11.85 13.10 5.84
CA VAL A 350 12.28 11.99 6.71
C VAL A 350 11.15 11.52 7.62
N LYS A 351 10.31 12.43 8.10
CA LYS A 351 9.16 12.07 8.95
C LYS A 351 8.06 11.35 8.18
N ALA A 352 7.81 11.75 6.94
CA ALA A 352 6.78 11.17 6.08
C ALA A 352 7.26 9.89 5.37
N MET A 353 8.53 9.86 4.94
CA MET A 353 9.13 8.74 4.17
C MET A 353 10.59 8.55 4.59
N ASN A 354 10.81 7.69 5.57
CA ASN A 354 12.13 7.47 6.17
C ASN A 354 12.92 6.40 5.40
N ILE A 355 13.61 6.80 4.34
CA ILE A 355 14.50 5.90 3.57
C ILE A 355 15.94 6.05 4.02
N ASP A 356 16.50 5.00 4.59
CA ASP A 356 17.95 4.85 4.78
C ASP A 356 18.56 4.11 3.58
N LYS A 357 19.35 4.82 2.78
CA LYS A 357 20.02 4.25 1.59
C LYS A 357 21.06 3.16 1.94
N LYS A 358 21.54 3.11 3.19
CA LYS A 358 22.48 2.08 3.65
C LYS A 358 21.77 0.81 4.12
N ASN A 359 20.50 0.94 4.51
CA ASN A 359 19.70 -0.16 5.01
C ASN A 359 18.26 -0.07 4.45
N LEU A 360 18.12 -0.37 3.18
CA LEU A 360 16.86 -0.25 2.45
C LEU A 360 15.74 -1.09 3.10
N PRO A 361 14.47 -0.67 2.99
CA PRO A 361 13.33 -1.30 3.66
C PRO A 361 13.26 -2.83 3.50
N HIS A 362 13.46 -3.35 2.31
CA HIS A 362 13.39 -4.80 2.06
C HIS A 362 14.53 -5.56 2.75
N ILE A 363 15.75 -4.99 2.83
CA ILE A 363 16.89 -5.58 3.53
C ILE A 363 16.62 -5.59 5.04
N TYR A 364 16.11 -4.48 5.57
CA TYR A 364 15.76 -4.37 6.98
C TYR A 364 14.68 -5.38 7.40
N ILE A 365 13.58 -5.47 6.62
CA ILE A 365 12.49 -6.42 6.88
C ILE A 365 13.01 -7.86 6.86
N ARG A 366 13.81 -8.23 5.86
CA ARG A 366 14.45 -9.56 5.76
C ARG A 366 15.28 -9.87 7.02
N THR A 367 16.07 -8.90 7.50
CA THR A 367 16.89 -9.04 8.71
C THR A 367 16.03 -9.32 9.94
N ILE A 368 14.90 -8.60 10.11
CA ILE A 368 13.97 -8.83 11.23
C ILE A 368 13.33 -10.21 11.14
N ILE A 369 12.88 -10.63 9.97
CA ILE A 369 12.30 -11.97 9.76
C ILE A 369 13.29 -13.06 10.14
N ASN A 370 14.52 -12.98 9.63
CA ASN A 370 15.57 -13.97 9.93
C ASN A 370 15.88 -14.02 11.43
N LYS A 371 15.96 -12.86 12.10
CA LYS A 371 16.16 -12.78 13.55
C LYS A 371 15.04 -13.47 14.33
N LEU A 372 13.79 -13.23 13.95
CA LEU A 372 12.63 -13.86 14.61
C LEU A 372 12.60 -15.37 14.42
N LEU A 373 12.98 -15.86 13.24
CA LEU A 373 13.03 -17.31 12.95
C LEU A 373 14.15 -18.01 13.70
N THR A 374 15.29 -17.34 13.94
CA THR A 374 16.45 -17.91 14.67
C THR A 374 16.25 -17.91 16.18
N GLN A 375 15.63 -16.88 16.76
CA GLN A 375 15.37 -16.80 18.20
C GLN A 375 14.48 -17.94 18.74
N HIS A 376 13.65 -18.53 17.91
CA HIS A 376 12.80 -19.66 18.28
C HIS A 376 13.54 -21.02 18.28
N ASN A 377 14.67 -21.13 17.59
CA ASN A 377 15.47 -22.36 17.61
C ASN A 377 16.29 -22.56 18.91
N ILE A 378 16.42 -21.49 19.74
CA ILE A 378 17.17 -21.51 21.01
C ILE A 378 16.25 -21.89 22.20
N LYS A 379 14.92 -21.79 22.03
CA LYS A 379 13.94 -22.06 23.09
C LYS A 379 13.21 -23.41 22.95
N SER A 380 13.49 -24.15 21.89
CA SER A 380 13.02 -25.51 21.65
C SER A 380 14.14 -26.54 21.91
#